data_3f35df4a7a4ae17c94da0766247da013
#
_entry.id   3f35df4a7a4ae17c94da0766247da013
#
_cell.length_a   1.000
_cell.length_b   1.000
_cell.length_c   1.000
_cell.angle_alpha   90.00
_cell.angle_beta   90.00
_cell.angle_gamma   90.00
#
_symmetry.space_group_name_H-M   'P 1'
#
loop_
_entity.id
_entity.type
_entity.pdbx_description
1 polymer ?
#
loop_
_entity_poly.entity_id
_entity_poly.type
_entity_poly.pdbx_seq_one_letter_code
_entity_poly.pdbx_strand_id
1 'polypeptide(L)'
;MRTRLLAARSPLSEQRHGPTRREVLSLIAKGALASSILGPNVFGIGPGVQPAGQQAFPAEWELTDASLLEEIVSRAVLFFWNEASPRTGLVRDRALADGGPDPRRMASIAATGYGLAALCIAHQHRYIPSREIYVRVIETLNFLLNHAEQINGFFYHFLDIETGRRVGRCEVSPIDTAILLCGVLTARAYFQHPEIQQLASTIYRRMNWRWMLNGGTTFAKCWTPENQFAADRWDTYSELMMMYLLAVAAPLYNISPSSWDALGRPVRELDGGHTYISSDDPLFVHQYSQAWFDFRGRRDKYADYFENSATATYAHKQFCRKLTQRFPDYDDQTWGISASDSSRGYRVWGGLSDTGQFDGTVVPGATAGSIPFLPKDTISCLKNLYLKYGLQVWKRYGFVNAFNPLTGWIDPDVIGIDTGISMMMAENYRSGFIWQTFMRNPEAQRAMQLVGFQPSVQAVAIS
;
A
#
# COMPACT_ATOMS: atom_id res chain seq x y z
N MET A 1 -41.72 -27.66 55.92
CA MET A 1 -42.15 -26.79 54.82
C MET A 1 -40.90 -26.11 54.23
N ARG A 2 -40.40 -26.58 53.12
CA ARG A 2 -39.19 -26.07 52.39
C ARG A 2 -39.63 -25.20 51.23
N THR A 3 -39.37 -23.92 51.34
CA THR A 3 -39.63 -22.96 50.26
C THR A 3 -38.38 -22.88 49.39
N ARG A 4 -38.47 -23.23 48.06
CA ARG A 4 -37.44 -23.10 47.07
C ARG A 4 -37.45 -21.66 46.53
N LEU A 5 -36.32 -20.97 46.63
CA LEU A 5 -36.04 -19.73 45.90
C LEU A 5 -35.54 -20.09 44.49
N LEU A 6 -36.29 -19.66 43.48
CA LEU A 6 -35.90 -19.66 42.08
C LEU A 6 -35.03 -18.44 41.84
N ALA A 7 -33.75 -18.67 41.49
CA ALA A 7 -32.85 -17.64 41.04
C ALA A 7 -33.10 -17.39 39.55
N ALA A 8 -33.52 -16.18 39.24
CA ALA A 8 -33.63 -15.67 37.84
C ALA A 8 -32.22 -15.51 37.24
N ARG A 9 -31.98 -16.20 36.14
CA ARG A 9 -30.79 -15.99 35.31
C ARG A 9 -31.01 -14.74 34.48
N SER A 10 -30.13 -13.75 34.61
CA SER A 10 -30.00 -12.61 33.72
C SER A 10 -29.53 -13.08 32.33
N PRO A 11 -30.01 -12.51 31.21
CA PRO A 11 -29.50 -12.84 29.92
C PRO A 11 -28.09 -12.27 29.73
N LEU A 12 -27.16 -13.13 29.30
CA LEU A 12 -25.81 -12.77 28.89
C LEU A 12 -25.89 -11.72 27.80
N SER A 13 -25.28 -10.58 28.01
CA SER A 13 -25.07 -9.56 27.01
C SER A 13 -24.18 -10.16 25.90
N GLU A 14 -24.74 -10.35 24.70
CA GLU A 14 -23.97 -10.56 23.50
C GLU A 14 -23.07 -9.35 23.29
N GLN A 15 -21.78 -9.49 23.54
CA GLN A 15 -20.77 -8.54 23.12
C GLN A 15 -20.71 -8.60 21.59
N ARG A 16 -21.31 -7.62 20.94
CA ARG A 16 -21.12 -7.39 19.51
C ARG A 16 -19.68 -6.94 19.31
N HIS A 17 -18.82 -7.86 18.88
CA HIS A 17 -17.50 -7.51 18.37
C HIS A 17 -17.67 -6.65 17.12
N GLY A 18 -16.99 -5.53 17.06
CA GLY A 18 -16.92 -4.71 15.85
C GLY A 18 -16.28 -5.48 14.70
N PRO A 19 -16.52 -5.08 13.45
CA PRO A 19 -16.03 -5.81 12.29
C PRO A 19 -14.50 -5.89 12.30
N THR A 20 -13.98 -7.09 12.11
CA THR A 20 -12.55 -7.34 11.94
C THR A 20 -12.06 -6.73 10.62
N ARG A 21 -10.74 -6.48 10.48
CA ARG A 21 -10.11 -6.00 9.21
C ARG A 21 -10.59 -6.82 8.01
N ARG A 22 -10.76 -8.13 8.18
CA ARG A 22 -11.28 -9.05 7.16
C ARG A 22 -12.73 -8.74 6.79
N GLU A 23 -13.55 -8.36 7.75
CA GLU A 23 -14.95 -7.98 7.53
C GLU A 23 -15.10 -6.58 6.95
N VAL A 24 -14.26 -5.62 7.36
CA VAL A 24 -14.21 -4.27 6.77
C VAL A 24 -13.81 -4.35 5.30
N LEU A 25 -12.76 -5.10 4.96
CA LEU A 25 -12.33 -5.32 3.58
C LEU A 25 -13.36 -6.13 2.77
N SER A 26 -14.08 -7.06 3.40
CA SER A 26 -15.20 -7.80 2.79
C SER A 26 -16.44 -6.93 2.54
N LEU A 27 -16.70 -5.93 3.39
CA LEU A 27 -17.78 -4.94 3.19
C LEU A 27 -17.47 -4.01 2.01
N ILE A 28 -16.20 -3.65 1.82
CA ILE A 28 -15.72 -2.88 0.67
C ILE A 28 -15.95 -3.67 -0.63
N ALA A 29 -15.66 -4.97 -0.63
CA ALA A 29 -15.91 -5.86 -1.78
C ALA A 29 -17.41 -5.94 -2.16
N LYS A 30 -18.32 -5.87 -1.19
CA LYS A 30 -19.78 -5.88 -1.43
C LYS A 30 -20.32 -4.54 -1.93
N GLY A 31 -19.67 -3.42 -1.61
CA GLY A 31 -20.02 -2.09 -2.12
C GLY A 31 -19.67 -1.93 -3.61
N ALA A 32 -18.63 -2.57 -4.10
CA ALA A 32 -18.21 -2.53 -5.50
C ALA A 32 -19.16 -3.31 -6.45
N LEU A 33 -19.89 -4.29 -5.92
CA LEU A 33 -20.85 -5.11 -6.70
C LEU A 33 -22.19 -4.43 -6.96
N ALA A 34 -22.52 -3.33 -6.28
CA ALA A 34 -23.81 -2.66 -6.44
C ALA A 34 -23.89 -1.68 -7.63
N SER A 35 -22.79 -1.46 -8.37
CA SER A 35 -22.73 -0.48 -9.47
C SER A 35 -22.82 -1.07 -10.88
N SER A 36 -23.07 -2.36 -11.04
CA SER A 36 -23.00 -3.04 -12.35
C SER A 36 -24.37 -3.30 -13.03
N ILE A 37 -25.45 -2.62 -12.62
CA ILE A 37 -26.76 -2.74 -13.30
C ILE A 37 -27.24 -1.37 -13.75
N LEU A 38 -26.82 -0.93 -14.94
CA LEU A 38 -27.58 -0.03 -15.82
C LEU A 38 -27.06 -0.18 -17.25
N GLY A 39 -27.94 -0.62 -18.12
CA GLY A 39 -27.69 -0.93 -19.52
C GLY A 39 -27.50 0.30 -20.43
N PRO A 40 -27.23 0.10 -21.73
CA PRO A 40 -26.67 1.09 -22.62
C PRO A 40 -27.72 2.06 -23.17
N ASN A 41 -27.45 3.37 -23.09
CA ASN A 41 -28.11 4.35 -23.92
C ASN A 41 -27.14 4.98 -24.92
N VAL A 42 -27.47 4.81 -26.17
CA VAL A 42 -26.84 5.33 -27.39
C VAL A 42 -27.12 6.81 -27.51
N PHE A 43 -26.11 7.68 -27.65
CA PHE A 43 -26.21 8.98 -28.29
C PHE A 43 -24.91 9.43 -28.96
N GLY A 44 -25.05 9.72 -30.26
CA GLY A 44 -24.49 10.81 -31.02
C GLY A 44 -22.97 10.95 -31.17
N ILE A 45 -22.46 10.59 -32.32
CA ILE A 45 -21.10 10.80 -32.83
C ILE A 45 -20.92 12.25 -33.25
N GLY A 46 -19.97 12.96 -32.62
CA GLY A 46 -19.37 14.20 -33.12
C GLY A 46 -17.92 13.92 -33.60
N PRO A 47 -17.40 14.62 -34.62
CA PRO A 47 -16.17 14.21 -35.30
C PRO A 47 -14.89 14.67 -34.57
N GLY A 48 -13.97 13.75 -34.40
CA GLY A 48 -12.55 14.00 -34.56
C GLY A 48 -11.73 14.48 -33.36
N VAL A 49 -11.52 13.62 -32.36
CA VAL A 49 -10.24 13.57 -31.65
C VAL A 49 -9.73 12.14 -31.79
N GLN A 50 -8.67 11.97 -32.56
CA GLN A 50 -7.99 10.67 -32.65
C GLN A 50 -7.49 10.30 -31.25
N PRO A 51 -7.74 9.05 -30.77
CA PRO A 51 -7.12 8.57 -29.55
C PRO A 51 -5.61 8.59 -29.75
N ALA A 52 -4.90 9.21 -28.82
CA ALA A 52 -3.44 9.15 -28.76
C ALA A 52 -3.02 7.68 -28.83
N GLY A 53 -2.23 7.36 -29.86
CA GLY A 53 -1.95 6.00 -30.28
C GLY A 53 -1.55 5.09 -29.12
N GLN A 54 -2.02 3.87 -29.20
CA GLN A 54 -1.37 2.74 -28.52
C GLN A 54 0.13 2.88 -28.77
N GLN A 55 0.90 3.24 -27.75
CA GLN A 55 2.34 3.09 -27.82
C GLN A 55 2.58 1.59 -27.90
N ALA A 56 2.73 1.09 -29.13
CA ALA A 56 3.32 -0.20 -29.37
C ALA A 56 4.67 -0.21 -28.66
N PHE A 57 5.00 -1.33 -28.01
CA PHE A 57 6.35 -1.54 -27.51
C PHE A 57 7.34 -1.20 -28.64
N PRO A 58 8.50 -0.59 -28.30
CA PRO A 58 9.56 -0.50 -29.29
C PRO A 58 9.80 -1.91 -29.82
N ALA A 59 9.89 -2.06 -31.14
CA ALA A 59 9.98 -3.37 -31.81
C ALA A 59 11.22 -4.20 -31.40
N GLU A 60 12.10 -3.67 -30.54
CA GLU A 60 13.35 -4.26 -30.06
C GLU A 60 13.55 -4.01 -28.55
N TRP A 61 12.52 -4.26 -27.70
CA TRP A 61 12.73 -4.19 -26.25
C TRP A 61 13.45 -5.45 -25.78
N GLU A 62 14.73 -5.29 -25.46
CA GLU A 62 15.50 -6.35 -24.81
C GLU A 62 15.11 -6.45 -23.33
N LEU A 63 14.57 -7.60 -22.90
CA LEU A 63 14.15 -7.86 -21.54
C LEU A 63 15.37 -8.11 -20.63
N THR A 64 16.06 -7.07 -20.25
CA THR A 64 17.10 -7.08 -19.21
C THR A 64 16.47 -6.79 -17.83
N ASP A 65 17.23 -6.99 -16.75
CA ASP A 65 16.77 -6.60 -15.41
C ASP A 65 16.55 -5.09 -15.35
N ALA A 66 17.47 -4.31 -15.91
CA ALA A 66 17.39 -2.85 -15.92
C ALA A 66 16.18 -2.34 -16.71
N SER A 67 15.92 -2.90 -17.89
CA SER A 67 14.79 -2.47 -18.72
C SER A 67 13.44 -2.86 -18.11
N LEU A 68 13.32 -4.03 -17.48
CA LEU A 68 12.09 -4.41 -16.76
C LEU A 68 11.80 -3.46 -15.60
N LEU A 69 12.81 -3.15 -14.79
CA LEU A 69 12.65 -2.23 -13.66
C LEU A 69 12.29 -0.81 -14.10
N GLU A 70 12.91 -0.32 -15.19
CA GLU A 70 12.55 0.96 -15.80
C GLU A 70 11.09 1.00 -16.26
N GLU A 71 10.65 -0.06 -16.93
CA GLU A 71 9.27 -0.18 -17.41
C GLU A 71 8.26 -0.27 -16.26
N ILE A 72 8.56 -1.00 -15.17
CA ILE A 72 7.71 -1.03 -13.97
C ILE A 72 7.55 0.38 -13.42
N VAL A 73 8.64 1.12 -13.29
CA VAL A 73 8.61 2.49 -12.74
C VAL A 73 7.87 3.44 -13.66
N SER A 74 8.21 3.48 -14.95
CA SER A 74 7.63 4.45 -15.91
C SER A 74 6.14 4.21 -16.14
N ARG A 75 5.70 2.95 -16.23
CA ARG A 75 4.28 2.61 -16.39
C ARG A 75 3.46 2.90 -15.14
N ALA A 76 4.02 2.67 -13.97
CA ALA A 76 3.38 3.06 -12.72
C ALA A 76 3.27 4.59 -12.59
N VAL A 77 4.31 5.33 -12.96
CA VAL A 77 4.23 6.82 -13.05
C VAL A 77 3.11 7.24 -13.99
N LEU A 78 2.96 6.56 -15.12
CA LEU A 78 1.87 6.85 -16.07
C LEU A 78 0.48 6.63 -15.45
N PHE A 79 0.29 5.59 -14.62
CA PHE A 79 -0.94 5.40 -13.84
C PHE A 79 -1.20 6.60 -12.93
N PHE A 80 -0.24 6.98 -12.11
CA PHE A 80 -0.41 8.08 -11.15
C PHE A 80 -0.62 9.44 -11.82
N TRP A 81 -0.11 9.61 -13.03
CA TRP A 81 -0.36 10.82 -13.82
C TRP A 81 -1.75 10.86 -14.45
N ASN A 82 -2.16 9.76 -15.08
CA ASN A 82 -3.40 9.68 -15.85
C ASN A 82 -4.64 9.50 -14.97
N GLU A 83 -4.51 8.72 -13.89
CA GLU A 83 -5.63 8.35 -13.02
C GLU A 83 -5.77 9.26 -11.79
N ALA A 84 -5.00 10.33 -11.72
CA ALA A 84 -5.24 11.42 -10.79
C ALA A 84 -6.13 12.49 -11.42
N SER A 85 -7.08 13.01 -10.63
CA SER A 85 -7.85 14.19 -11.07
C SER A 85 -6.94 15.40 -11.28
N PRO A 86 -6.97 16.03 -12.45
CA PRO A 86 -6.17 17.24 -12.68
C PRO A 86 -6.58 18.42 -11.78
N ARG A 87 -7.79 18.39 -11.22
CA ARG A 87 -8.33 19.47 -10.37
C ARG A 87 -8.02 19.25 -8.89
N THR A 88 -8.04 18.02 -8.39
CA THR A 88 -7.89 17.72 -6.98
C THR A 88 -6.56 17.06 -6.64
N GLY A 89 -5.91 16.45 -7.62
CA GLY A 89 -4.72 15.64 -7.44
C GLY A 89 -4.97 14.29 -6.76
N LEU A 90 -6.21 14.00 -6.35
CA LEU A 90 -6.56 12.70 -5.79
C LEU A 90 -6.43 11.60 -6.84
N VAL A 91 -5.85 10.48 -6.45
CA VAL A 91 -5.60 9.33 -7.32
C VAL A 91 -6.69 8.27 -7.13
N ARG A 92 -7.20 7.72 -8.23
CA ARG A 92 -8.16 6.60 -8.20
C ARG A 92 -7.62 5.45 -7.37
N ASP A 93 -8.52 4.77 -6.64
CA ASP A 93 -8.20 3.50 -5.98
C ASP A 93 -7.72 2.46 -7.00
N ARG A 94 -8.42 2.36 -8.11
CA ARG A 94 -8.15 1.43 -9.21
C ARG A 94 -8.55 2.03 -10.56
N ALA A 95 -7.98 1.50 -11.63
CA ALA A 95 -8.34 1.85 -12.99
C ALA A 95 -8.18 0.65 -13.92
N LEU A 96 -8.82 0.72 -15.10
CA LEU A 96 -8.65 -0.29 -16.14
C LEU A 96 -7.15 -0.43 -16.50
N ALA A 97 -6.63 -1.65 -16.50
CA ALA A 97 -5.22 -1.93 -16.76
C ALA A 97 -4.76 -1.48 -18.16
N ASP A 98 -5.66 -1.52 -19.14
CA ASP A 98 -5.44 -1.00 -20.50
C ASP A 98 -5.63 0.52 -20.61
N GLY A 99 -6.09 1.17 -19.53
CA GLY A 99 -6.47 2.57 -19.53
C GLY A 99 -7.79 2.83 -20.28
N GLY A 100 -8.13 4.10 -20.47
CA GLY A 100 -9.35 4.51 -21.15
C GLY A 100 -10.36 5.16 -20.22
N PRO A 101 -11.56 5.51 -20.73
CA PRO A 101 -12.59 6.15 -19.92
C PRO A 101 -13.05 5.25 -18.78
N ASP A 102 -12.99 5.75 -17.55
CA ASP A 102 -13.40 5.04 -16.36
C ASP A 102 -14.40 5.93 -15.55
N PRO A 103 -15.66 5.50 -15.41
CA PRO A 103 -16.66 6.29 -14.70
C PRO A 103 -16.53 6.21 -13.17
N ARG A 104 -15.66 5.34 -12.65
CA ARG A 104 -15.46 5.20 -11.21
C ARG A 104 -14.86 6.46 -10.61
N ARG A 105 -15.39 6.88 -9.47
CA ARG A 105 -15.01 8.14 -8.81
C ARG A 105 -14.33 7.97 -7.47
N MET A 106 -14.07 6.74 -7.07
CA MET A 106 -13.43 6.43 -5.80
C MET A 106 -11.91 6.65 -5.90
N ALA A 107 -11.42 7.60 -5.13
CA ALA A 107 -10.00 7.84 -4.93
C ALA A 107 -9.54 7.23 -3.60
N SER A 108 -8.33 6.67 -3.57
CA SER A 108 -7.66 6.21 -2.35
C SER A 108 -6.66 7.27 -1.88
N ILE A 109 -6.70 7.60 -0.58
CA ILE A 109 -5.73 8.53 -0.01
C ILE A 109 -4.32 7.92 0.03
N ALA A 110 -4.21 6.60 0.24
CA ALA A 110 -2.93 5.89 0.14
C ALA A 110 -2.35 5.95 -1.29
N ALA A 111 -3.18 5.66 -2.31
CA ALA A 111 -2.77 5.81 -3.70
C ALA A 111 -2.35 7.25 -4.03
N THR A 112 -3.02 8.26 -3.44
CA THR A 112 -2.63 9.67 -3.58
C THR A 112 -1.25 9.94 -2.96
N GLY A 113 -0.92 9.29 -1.84
CA GLY A 113 0.42 9.33 -1.25
C GLY A 113 1.50 8.77 -2.18
N TYR A 114 1.26 7.60 -2.77
CA TYR A 114 2.15 7.05 -3.81
C TYR A 114 2.21 7.94 -5.04
N GLY A 115 1.09 8.59 -5.41
CA GLY A 115 1.04 9.56 -6.51
C GLY A 115 1.97 10.76 -6.30
N LEU A 116 2.05 11.31 -5.08
CA LEU A 116 3.00 12.38 -4.76
C LEU A 116 4.46 11.91 -4.89
N ALA A 117 4.77 10.66 -4.50
CA ALA A 117 6.09 10.07 -4.73
C ALA A 117 6.36 9.84 -6.23
N ALA A 118 5.34 9.38 -6.97
CA ALA A 118 5.44 9.22 -8.43
C ALA A 118 5.76 10.53 -9.14
N LEU A 119 5.21 11.67 -8.69
CA LEU A 119 5.55 12.99 -9.23
C LEU A 119 7.02 13.37 -8.95
N CYS A 120 7.57 12.97 -7.79
CA CYS A 120 9.00 13.15 -7.52
C CYS A 120 9.87 12.30 -8.46
N ILE A 121 9.49 11.03 -8.67
CA ILE A 121 10.16 10.13 -9.61
C ILE A 121 10.06 10.66 -11.04
N ALA A 122 8.86 11.08 -11.46
CA ALA A 122 8.62 11.64 -12.78
C ALA A 122 9.49 12.88 -13.07
N HIS A 123 9.66 13.74 -12.07
CA HIS A 123 10.54 14.91 -12.17
C HIS A 123 12.02 14.51 -12.24
N GLN A 124 12.45 13.56 -11.39
CA GLN A 124 13.83 13.06 -11.37
C GLN A 124 14.24 12.46 -12.70
N HIS A 125 13.38 11.65 -13.31
CA HIS A 125 13.62 10.99 -14.60
C HIS A 125 13.19 11.81 -15.83
N ARG A 126 12.60 13.00 -15.62
CA ARG A 126 12.11 13.87 -16.69
C ARG A 126 11.04 13.23 -17.59
N TYR A 127 10.21 12.37 -17.03
CA TYR A 127 9.11 11.75 -17.77
C TYR A 127 7.99 12.74 -18.12
N ILE A 128 7.86 13.80 -17.33
CA ILE A 128 6.82 14.82 -17.44
C ILE A 128 7.49 16.18 -17.31
N PRO A 129 7.02 17.22 -18.05
CA PRO A 129 7.57 18.57 -17.93
C PRO A 129 7.50 19.10 -16.50
N SER A 130 8.61 19.63 -15.99
CA SER A 130 8.73 20.10 -14.61
C SER A 130 7.61 21.07 -14.20
N ARG A 131 7.22 22.00 -15.08
CA ARG A 131 6.14 22.96 -14.80
C ARG A 131 4.82 22.27 -14.46
N GLU A 132 4.45 21.25 -15.19
CA GLU A 132 3.20 20.50 -14.98
C GLU A 132 3.24 19.74 -13.65
N ILE A 133 4.40 19.18 -13.30
CA ILE A 133 4.61 18.49 -12.02
C ILE A 133 4.46 19.44 -10.85
N TYR A 134 5.12 20.61 -10.89
CA TYR A 134 5.02 21.61 -9.81
C TYR A 134 3.57 22.06 -9.60
N VAL A 135 2.84 22.35 -10.66
CA VAL A 135 1.41 22.72 -10.59
C VAL A 135 0.62 21.58 -9.93
N ARG A 136 0.79 20.35 -10.40
CA ARG A 136 0.06 19.19 -9.86
C ARG A 136 0.36 18.95 -8.39
N VAL A 137 1.61 19.07 -7.95
CA VAL A 137 2.00 18.90 -6.54
C VAL A 137 1.35 19.98 -5.66
N ILE A 138 1.43 21.26 -6.09
CA ILE A 138 0.83 22.37 -5.33
C ILE A 138 -0.68 22.21 -5.23
N GLU A 139 -1.36 21.93 -6.34
CA GLU A 139 -2.82 21.71 -6.35
C GLU A 139 -3.24 20.54 -5.47
N THR A 140 -2.52 19.41 -5.54
CA THR A 140 -2.79 18.24 -4.68
C THR A 140 -2.65 18.60 -3.20
N LEU A 141 -1.54 19.22 -2.81
CA LEU A 141 -1.32 19.59 -1.41
C LEU A 141 -2.32 20.64 -0.91
N ASN A 142 -2.64 21.63 -1.75
CA ASN A 142 -3.66 22.63 -1.42
C ASN A 142 -5.05 22.00 -1.26
N PHE A 143 -5.43 21.08 -2.14
CA PHE A 143 -6.70 20.38 -2.06
C PHE A 143 -6.79 19.52 -0.78
N LEU A 144 -5.74 18.75 -0.46
CA LEU A 144 -5.66 17.97 0.77
C LEU A 144 -5.74 18.83 2.03
N LEU A 145 -5.15 20.02 2.00
CA LEU A 145 -5.15 20.91 3.15
C LEU A 145 -6.53 21.57 3.37
N ASN A 146 -7.18 22.01 2.30
CA ASN A 146 -8.31 22.96 2.41
C ASN A 146 -9.67 22.37 2.01
N HIS A 147 -9.71 21.24 1.27
CA HIS A 147 -10.94 20.75 0.66
C HIS A 147 -11.26 19.28 0.94
N ALA A 148 -10.23 18.43 1.07
CA ALA A 148 -10.42 17.01 1.33
C ALA A 148 -11.02 16.77 2.71
N GLU A 149 -12.05 15.94 2.78
CA GLU A 149 -12.76 15.63 4.02
C GLU A 149 -11.88 14.82 4.98
N GLN A 150 -11.79 15.30 6.21
CA GLN A 150 -10.89 14.75 7.23
C GLN A 150 -11.41 15.04 8.64
N ILE A 151 -10.98 14.28 9.62
CA ILE A 151 -11.29 14.46 11.03
C ILE A 151 -9.99 14.48 11.84
N ASN A 152 -9.75 15.54 12.58
CA ASN A 152 -8.53 15.70 13.40
C ASN A 152 -7.20 15.54 12.61
N GLY A 153 -7.22 15.86 11.32
CA GLY A 153 -6.10 15.70 10.40
C GLY A 153 -6.07 14.36 9.67
N PHE A 154 -6.78 13.34 10.14
CA PHE A 154 -6.88 12.04 9.48
C PHE A 154 -7.94 12.06 8.39
N PHE A 155 -7.64 11.45 7.25
CA PHE A 155 -8.54 11.40 6.11
C PHE A 155 -9.38 10.11 6.11
N TYR A 156 -10.55 10.18 5.48
CA TYR A 156 -11.30 8.98 5.14
C TYR A 156 -10.52 8.16 4.11
N HIS A 157 -10.58 6.84 4.23
CA HIS A 157 -9.88 5.89 3.35
C HIS A 157 -10.14 6.18 1.88
N PHE A 158 -11.42 6.34 1.52
CA PHE A 158 -11.84 6.67 0.17
C PHE A 158 -12.56 8.00 0.11
N LEU A 159 -12.16 8.80 -0.88
CA LEU A 159 -12.77 10.09 -1.20
C LEU A 159 -13.31 10.08 -2.63
N ASP A 160 -14.37 10.82 -2.86
CA ASP A 160 -14.80 11.12 -4.23
C ASP A 160 -13.73 11.98 -4.91
N ILE A 161 -13.23 11.49 -6.04
CA ILE A 161 -12.05 12.04 -6.72
C ILE A 161 -12.22 13.50 -7.15
N GLU A 162 -13.47 13.98 -7.32
CA GLU A 162 -13.77 15.33 -7.77
C GLU A 162 -14.11 16.28 -6.64
N THR A 163 -14.74 15.78 -5.58
CA THR A 163 -15.23 16.62 -4.49
C THR A 163 -14.43 16.52 -3.20
N GLY A 164 -13.61 15.47 -3.05
CA GLY A 164 -12.89 15.18 -1.81
C GLY A 164 -13.78 14.76 -0.64
N ARG A 165 -15.05 14.44 -0.91
CA ARG A 165 -16.01 13.99 0.11
C ARG A 165 -15.85 12.49 0.37
N ARG A 166 -16.16 12.08 1.60
CA ARG A 166 -16.21 10.67 2.01
C ARG A 166 -17.07 9.83 1.05
N VAL A 167 -16.56 8.69 0.61
CA VAL A 167 -17.32 7.73 -0.20
C VAL A 167 -18.03 6.72 0.70
N GLY A 168 -19.35 6.63 0.55
CA GLY A 168 -20.15 5.67 1.29
C GLY A 168 -20.00 5.80 2.81
N ARG A 169 -19.70 4.69 3.47
CA ARG A 169 -19.46 4.62 4.92
C ARG A 169 -18.02 4.24 5.26
N CYS A 170 -17.06 4.54 4.38
CA CYS A 170 -15.68 4.23 4.67
C CYS A 170 -15.21 4.93 5.94
N GLU A 171 -14.24 4.36 6.60
CA GLU A 171 -13.66 4.85 7.85
C GLU A 171 -12.65 5.98 7.62
N VAL A 172 -12.37 6.73 8.65
CA VAL A 172 -11.14 7.51 8.80
C VAL A 172 -10.03 6.51 9.12
N SER A 173 -9.06 6.40 8.21
CA SER A 173 -8.00 5.41 8.28
C SER A 173 -6.68 6.02 8.71
N PRO A 174 -6.12 5.64 9.87
CA PRO A 174 -4.82 6.13 10.29
C PRO A 174 -3.66 5.57 9.45
N ILE A 175 -3.75 4.32 8.96
CA ILE A 175 -2.68 3.71 8.18
C ILE A 175 -2.60 4.31 6.77
N ASP A 176 -3.74 4.46 6.09
CA ASP A 176 -3.78 5.07 4.76
C ASP A 176 -3.41 6.56 4.82
N THR A 177 -3.81 7.25 5.90
CA THR A 177 -3.33 8.62 6.16
C THR A 177 -1.81 8.66 6.37
N ALA A 178 -1.21 7.66 7.02
CA ALA A 178 0.25 7.61 7.19
C ALA A 178 0.97 7.41 5.85
N ILE A 179 0.44 6.56 4.95
CA ILE A 179 0.96 6.41 3.59
C ILE A 179 0.86 7.73 2.82
N LEU A 180 -0.29 8.41 2.90
CA LEU A 180 -0.47 9.73 2.30
C LEU A 180 0.59 10.72 2.82
N LEU A 181 0.79 10.78 4.14
CA LEU A 181 1.77 11.68 4.75
C LEU A 181 3.21 11.35 4.33
N CYS A 182 3.55 10.09 4.14
CA CYS A 182 4.85 9.73 3.59
C CYS A 182 5.05 10.33 2.19
N GLY A 183 4.03 10.30 1.33
CA GLY A 183 4.06 10.97 0.02
C GLY A 183 4.17 12.49 0.14
N VAL A 184 3.38 13.11 1.02
CA VAL A 184 3.44 14.56 1.33
C VAL A 184 4.84 14.98 1.79
N LEU A 185 5.46 14.22 2.68
CA LEU A 185 6.79 14.50 3.21
C LEU A 185 7.90 14.21 2.17
N THR A 186 7.69 13.25 1.27
CA THR A 186 8.61 13.03 0.13
C THR A 186 8.60 14.24 -0.79
N ALA A 187 7.44 14.75 -1.16
CA ALA A 187 7.31 15.95 -1.98
C ALA A 187 7.95 17.17 -1.28
N ARG A 188 7.74 17.36 0.02
CA ARG A 188 8.38 18.40 0.83
C ARG A 188 9.91 18.34 0.78
N ALA A 189 10.46 17.16 0.93
CA ALA A 189 11.91 16.97 0.95
C ALA A 189 12.55 17.06 -0.45
N TYR A 190 11.81 16.72 -1.49
CA TYR A 190 12.30 16.73 -2.85
C TYR A 190 12.22 18.12 -3.50
N PHE A 191 11.04 18.74 -3.48
CA PHE A 191 10.82 20.03 -4.14
C PHE A 191 11.26 21.18 -3.22
N GLN A 192 12.32 21.90 -3.61
CA GLN A 192 12.82 23.07 -2.91
C GLN A 192 11.96 24.31 -3.24
N HIS A 193 10.64 24.19 -3.11
CA HIS A 193 9.66 25.25 -3.38
C HIS A 193 8.96 25.66 -2.09
N PRO A 194 9.00 26.98 -1.70
CA PRO A 194 8.49 27.44 -0.42
C PRO A 194 7.03 27.05 -0.16
N GLU A 195 6.17 27.19 -1.17
CA GLU A 195 4.74 26.84 -1.07
C GLU A 195 4.53 25.35 -0.82
N ILE A 196 5.25 24.48 -1.54
CA ILE A 196 5.18 23.01 -1.33
C ILE A 196 5.61 22.68 0.10
N GLN A 197 6.71 23.27 0.56
CA GLN A 197 7.23 23.04 1.90
C GLN A 197 6.25 23.51 2.97
N GLN A 198 5.62 24.68 2.78
CA GLN A 198 4.63 25.22 3.71
C GLN A 198 3.36 24.36 3.76
N LEU A 199 2.77 24.02 2.61
CA LEU A 199 1.56 23.20 2.52
C LEU A 199 1.78 21.82 3.16
N ALA A 200 2.83 21.14 2.78
CA ALA A 200 3.17 19.81 3.31
C ALA A 200 3.43 19.83 4.81
N SER A 201 4.18 20.82 5.31
CA SER A 201 4.44 20.97 6.74
C SER A 201 3.16 21.28 7.52
N THR A 202 2.23 22.05 6.96
CA THR A 202 0.94 22.36 7.59
C THR A 202 0.05 21.12 7.66
N ILE A 203 -0.01 20.31 6.58
CA ILE A 203 -0.74 19.05 6.57
C ILE A 203 -0.23 18.12 7.68
N TYR A 204 1.09 17.95 7.79
CA TYR A 204 1.65 17.06 8.81
C TYR A 204 1.45 17.60 10.23
N ARG A 205 1.63 18.91 10.47
CA ARG A 205 1.49 19.51 11.80
C ARG A 205 0.08 19.43 12.39
N ARG A 206 -0.96 19.42 11.56
CA ARG A 206 -2.36 19.36 12.04
C ARG A 206 -2.80 17.98 12.51
N MET A 207 -2.00 16.94 12.26
CA MET A 207 -2.33 15.56 12.64
C MET A 207 -2.44 15.39 14.15
N ASN A 208 -3.63 15.11 14.64
CA ASN A 208 -3.85 14.82 16.07
C ASN A 208 -3.67 13.32 16.36
N TRP A 209 -2.43 12.87 16.39
CA TRP A 209 -2.10 11.47 16.66
C TRP A 209 -2.63 10.99 18.01
N ARG A 210 -2.68 11.86 19.02
CA ARG A 210 -3.21 11.52 20.35
C ARG A 210 -4.70 11.19 20.30
N TRP A 211 -5.46 11.85 19.41
CA TRP A 211 -6.87 11.54 19.22
C TRP A 211 -7.06 10.10 18.75
N MET A 212 -6.25 9.62 17.81
CA MET A 212 -6.35 8.26 17.27
C MET A 212 -5.89 7.17 18.28
N LEU A 213 -5.10 7.55 19.31
CA LEU A 213 -4.82 6.62 20.42
C LEU A 213 -6.08 6.31 21.24
N ASN A 214 -7.07 7.18 21.25
CA ASN A 214 -8.30 7.01 22.01
C ASN A 214 -8.06 6.54 23.47
N GLY A 215 -7.15 7.23 24.16
CA GLY A 215 -6.76 6.92 25.54
C GLY A 215 -5.88 5.68 25.73
N GLY A 216 -5.54 4.95 24.67
CA GLY A 216 -4.65 3.78 24.71
C GLY A 216 -3.19 4.11 24.43
N THR A 217 -2.35 3.07 24.42
CA THR A 217 -0.93 3.15 24.04
C THR A 217 -0.68 2.85 22.57
N THR A 218 -1.62 2.20 21.91
CA THR A 218 -1.60 1.85 20.49
C THR A 218 -2.78 2.52 19.77
N PHE A 219 -2.73 2.66 18.44
CA PHE A 219 -3.79 3.31 17.67
C PHE A 219 -5.04 2.44 17.54
N ALA A 220 -6.23 3.04 17.62
CA ALA A 220 -7.44 2.39 17.13
C ALA A 220 -7.28 2.10 15.63
N LYS A 221 -7.88 1.00 15.14
CA LYS A 221 -7.78 0.64 13.72
C LYS A 221 -8.40 1.67 12.81
N CYS A 222 -9.49 2.29 13.24
CA CYS A 222 -10.18 3.32 12.48
C CYS A 222 -11.17 4.09 13.36
N TRP A 223 -11.78 5.11 12.76
CA TRP A 223 -12.90 5.85 13.33
C TRP A 223 -13.98 6.09 12.26
N THR A 224 -15.24 6.03 12.65
CA THR A 224 -16.38 6.44 11.80
C THR A 224 -17.34 7.30 12.59
N PRO A 225 -18.09 8.23 11.97
CA PRO A 225 -19.11 9.02 12.66
C PRO A 225 -20.24 8.14 13.22
N GLU A 226 -20.50 7.00 12.58
CA GLU A 226 -21.57 6.07 12.97
C GLU A 226 -21.21 5.19 14.16
N ASN A 227 -19.96 4.71 14.21
CA ASN A 227 -19.52 3.70 15.21
C ASN A 227 -18.41 4.21 16.12
N GLN A 228 -17.93 5.44 15.93
CA GLN A 228 -16.80 6.02 16.64
C GLN A 228 -15.51 5.18 16.45
N PHE A 229 -14.66 5.04 17.46
CA PHE A 229 -13.42 4.26 17.35
C PHE A 229 -13.70 2.77 17.29
N ALA A 230 -13.00 2.06 16.39
CA ALA A 230 -12.96 0.61 16.40
C ALA A 230 -12.38 0.08 17.72
N ALA A 231 -12.90 -1.05 18.19
CA ALA A 231 -12.34 -1.74 19.35
C ALA A 231 -10.96 -2.33 19.05
N ASP A 232 -10.76 -2.81 17.83
CA ASP A 232 -9.50 -3.36 17.36
C ASP A 232 -8.43 -2.27 17.24
N ARG A 233 -7.17 -2.67 17.42
CA ARG A 233 -6.05 -1.76 17.44
C ARG A 233 -4.96 -2.17 16.49
N TRP A 234 -4.16 -1.18 16.09
CA TRP A 234 -2.89 -1.38 15.41
C TRP A 234 -1.81 -1.67 16.46
N ASP A 235 -1.79 -2.87 17.01
CA ASP A 235 -0.95 -3.25 18.15
C ASP A 235 0.01 -4.42 17.86
N THR A 236 -0.06 -4.99 16.68
CA THR A 236 0.76 -6.12 16.27
C THR A 236 1.47 -5.78 14.96
N TYR A 237 2.73 -6.20 14.81
CA TYR A 237 3.57 -5.97 13.62
C TYR A 237 2.83 -6.21 12.33
N SER A 238 2.81 -5.18 11.51
CA SER A 238 2.27 -5.17 10.15
C SER A 238 2.88 -3.98 9.39
N GLU A 239 2.21 -3.43 8.39
CA GLU A 239 2.63 -2.22 7.67
C GLU A 239 2.69 -0.94 8.53
N LEU A 240 2.31 -1.02 9.76
CA LEU A 240 2.09 0.08 10.71
C LEU A 240 3.35 0.86 11.14
N MET A 241 4.56 0.36 10.89
CA MET A 241 5.79 0.98 11.42
C MET A 241 5.94 2.45 11.03
N MET A 242 5.66 2.81 9.77
CA MET A 242 5.72 4.20 9.30
C MET A 242 4.74 5.11 10.06
N MET A 243 3.54 4.61 10.39
CA MET A 243 2.53 5.37 11.12
C MET A 243 3.01 5.72 12.53
N TYR A 244 3.58 4.76 13.26
CA TYR A 244 4.14 5.01 14.59
C TYR A 244 5.36 5.92 14.54
N LEU A 245 6.26 5.75 13.59
CA LEU A 245 7.43 6.61 13.42
C LEU A 245 7.02 8.06 13.14
N LEU A 246 6.07 8.28 12.23
CA LEU A 246 5.52 9.61 11.97
C LEU A 246 4.90 10.21 13.23
N ALA A 247 4.14 9.43 13.98
CA ALA A 247 3.43 9.90 15.16
C ALA A 247 4.36 10.26 16.32
N VAL A 248 5.40 9.45 16.56
CA VAL A 248 6.40 9.70 17.63
C VAL A 248 7.18 10.99 17.38
N ALA A 249 7.53 11.26 16.13
CA ALA A 249 8.29 12.46 15.76
C ALA A 249 7.44 13.66 15.33
N ALA A 250 6.11 13.55 15.43
CA ALA A 250 5.22 14.63 15.02
C ALA A 250 5.53 15.94 15.79
N PRO A 251 5.52 17.09 15.09
CA PRO A 251 5.86 18.37 15.72
C PRO A 251 4.79 18.85 16.72
N LEU A 252 3.54 18.44 16.51
CA LEU A 252 2.42 18.67 17.43
C LEU A 252 1.69 17.34 17.65
N TYR A 253 1.03 17.21 18.80
CA TYR A 253 0.23 16.02 19.18
C TYR A 253 0.97 14.68 19.02
N ASN A 254 2.30 14.71 19.19
CA ASN A 254 3.13 13.50 19.16
C ASN A 254 2.71 12.50 20.25
N ILE A 255 3.01 11.23 20.01
CA ILE A 255 2.79 10.14 20.97
C ILE A 255 4.11 9.77 21.68
N SER A 256 4.00 9.03 22.77
CA SER A 256 5.18 8.53 23.48
C SER A 256 5.94 7.49 22.63
N PRO A 257 7.29 7.48 22.66
CA PRO A 257 8.06 6.37 22.11
C PRO A 257 7.69 5.00 22.68
N SER A 258 7.15 4.94 23.90
CA SER A 258 6.64 3.70 24.50
C SER A 258 5.51 3.05 23.70
N SER A 259 4.82 3.80 22.83
CA SER A 259 3.85 3.23 21.89
C SER A 259 4.49 2.29 20.88
N TRP A 260 5.74 2.53 20.48
CA TRP A 260 6.52 1.61 19.66
C TRP A 260 6.85 0.31 20.42
N ASP A 261 7.14 0.43 21.71
CA ASP A 261 7.44 -0.72 22.56
C ASP A 261 6.19 -1.57 22.86
N ALA A 262 5.01 -0.96 22.82
CA ALA A 262 3.74 -1.66 23.03
C ALA A 262 3.30 -2.55 21.86
N LEU A 263 4.00 -2.50 20.73
CA LEU A 263 3.69 -3.33 19.56
C LEU A 263 4.07 -4.80 19.80
N GLY A 264 3.13 -5.71 19.59
CA GLY A 264 3.39 -7.14 19.51
C GLY A 264 4.24 -7.48 18.28
N ARG A 265 5.20 -8.39 18.45
CA ARG A 265 6.10 -8.86 17.38
C ARG A 265 6.12 -10.39 17.37
N PRO A 266 5.05 -11.04 16.87
CA PRO A 266 4.99 -12.49 16.81
C PRO A 266 6.15 -13.03 16.00
N VAL A 267 6.82 -14.06 16.53
CA VAL A 267 7.93 -14.72 15.86
C VAL A 267 7.44 -15.98 15.16
N ARG A 268 7.86 -16.15 13.92
CA ARG A 268 7.61 -17.34 13.10
C ARG A 268 8.92 -18.07 12.87
N GLU A 269 8.83 -19.38 12.76
CA GLU A 269 9.95 -20.23 12.42
C GLU A 269 9.90 -20.61 10.93
N LEU A 270 11.09 -20.64 10.32
CA LEU A 270 11.31 -21.13 8.98
C LEU A 270 12.11 -22.42 9.06
N ASP A 271 11.96 -23.30 8.09
CA ASP A 271 12.74 -24.53 7.98
C ASP A 271 14.25 -24.20 8.11
N GLY A 272 14.97 -24.94 8.94
CA GLY A 272 16.40 -24.69 9.23
C GLY A 272 16.66 -23.81 10.48
N GLY A 273 15.65 -23.50 11.28
CA GLY A 273 15.80 -22.81 12.57
C GLY A 273 15.93 -21.29 12.46
N HIS A 274 15.73 -20.71 11.28
CA HIS A 274 15.64 -19.26 11.12
C HIS A 274 14.32 -18.74 11.63
N THR A 275 14.33 -17.56 12.23
CA THR A 275 13.12 -16.91 12.74
C THR A 275 12.93 -15.53 12.11
N TYR A 276 11.68 -15.10 12.01
CA TYR A 276 11.31 -13.77 11.57
C TYR A 276 10.02 -13.29 12.24
N ILE A 277 9.82 -11.98 12.31
CA ILE A 277 8.62 -11.37 12.87
C ILE A 277 7.56 -11.29 11.77
N SER A 278 6.38 -11.83 12.03
CA SER A 278 5.22 -11.73 11.13
C SER A 278 3.92 -11.98 11.89
N SER A 279 2.87 -11.23 11.52
CA SER A 279 1.51 -11.39 12.04
C SER A 279 0.64 -12.37 11.27
N ASP A 280 1.20 -13.13 10.32
CA ASP A 280 0.45 -14.00 9.41
C ASP A 280 -0.42 -13.25 8.38
N ASP A 281 -0.23 -11.95 8.26
CA ASP A 281 -0.88 -11.11 7.24
C ASP A 281 -0.20 -11.28 5.86
N PRO A 282 -0.84 -10.79 4.78
CA PRO A 282 -0.25 -10.78 3.44
C PRO A 282 1.11 -10.11 3.37
N LEU A 283 1.89 -10.45 2.33
CA LEU A 283 3.30 -10.03 2.19
C LEU A 283 3.52 -8.51 2.20
N PHE A 284 2.53 -7.72 1.81
CA PHE A 284 2.64 -6.26 1.81
C PHE A 284 2.97 -5.65 3.19
N VAL A 285 2.63 -6.33 4.29
CA VAL A 285 2.93 -5.85 5.65
C VAL A 285 4.43 -5.69 5.91
N HIS A 286 5.25 -6.41 5.14
CA HIS A 286 6.72 -6.30 5.17
C HIS A 286 7.26 -5.24 4.20
N GLN A 287 6.42 -4.62 3.37
CA GLN A 287 6.83 -3.78 2.24
C GLN A 287 6.56 -2.29 2.48
N TYR A 288 5.32 -1.91 2.90
CA TYR A 288 4.86 -0.52 2.83
C TYR A 288 5.68 0.45 3.67
N SER A 289 6.03 0.11 4.91
CA SER A 289 6.91 0.97 5.72
C SER A 289 8.32 1.06 5.16
N GLN A 290 8.81 -0.03 4.55
CA GLN A 290 10.14 -0.14 3.95
C GLN A 290 10.27 0.70 2.67
N ALA A 291 9.17 1.05 2.01
CA ALA A 291 9.21 1.87 0.81
C ALA A 291 9.68 3.31 1.09
N TRP A 292 9.46 3.80 2.31
CA TRP A 292 9.71 5.18 2.71
C TRP A 292 10.89 5.30 3.67
N PHE A 293 10.84 4.59 4.80
CA PHE A 293 11.92 4.59 5.78
C PHE A 293 13.03 3.63 5.36
N ASP A 294 14.26 4.12 5.29
CA ASP A 294 15.42 3.29 4.99
C ASP A 294 15.88 2.54 6.25
N PHE A 295 15.42 1.31 6.39
CA PHE A 295 15.81 0.43 7.50
C PHE A 295 17.09 -0.35 7.24
N ARG A 296 17.71 -0.24 6.06
CA ARG A 296 18.91 -0.99 5.71
C ARG A 296 20.07 -0.67 6.65
N GLY A 297 20.72 -1.71 7.16
CA GLY A 297 21.86 -1.58 8.09
C GLY A 297 21.49 -0.91 9.41
N ARG A 298 20.23 -1.00 9.84
CA ARG A 298 19.70 -0.42 11.07
C ARG A 298 18.82 -1.41 11.81
N ARG A 299 18.97 -1.40 13.14
CA ARG A 299 18.14 -2.22 14.02
C ARG A 299 17.72 -1.44 15.24
N ASP A 300 16.58 -1.80 15.80
CA ASP A 300 16.23 -1.45 17.18
C ASP A 300 16.55 -2.60 18.13
N LYS A 301 16.06 -2.55 19.37
CA LYS A 301 16.26 -3.62 20.34
C LYS A 301 15.53 -4.93 19.99
N TYR A 302 14.62 -4.90 19.02
CA TYR A 302 13.77 -6.03 18.65
C TYR A 302 14.26 -6.74 17.39
N ALA A 303 14.59 -5.97 16.33
CA ALA A 303 14.94 -6.55 15.04
C ALA A 303 15.78 -5.62 14.14
N ASP A 304 16.46 -6.21 13.16
CA ASP A 304 16.77 -5.59 11.89
C ASP A 304 15.58 -5.85 10.96
N TYR A 305 14.76 -4.80 10.73
CA TYR A 305 13.50 -4.97 9.99
C TYR A 305 13.70 -5.15 8.49
N PHE A 306 14.83 -4.74 7.95
CA PHE A 306 15.14 -5.02 6.54
C PHE A 306 15.46 -6.50 6.34
N GLU A 307 16.34 -7.06 7.16
CA GLU A 307 16.66 -8.49 7.17
C GLU A 307 15.43 -9.34 7.51
N ASN A 308 14.59 -8.86 8.42
CA ASN A 308 13.30 -9.49 8.71
C ASN A 308 12.40 -9.58 7.48
N SER A 309 12.29 -8.51 6.69
CA SER A 309 11.47 -8.50 5.47
C SER A 309 12.08 -9.39 4.38
N ALA A 310 13.41 -9.47 4.28
CA ALA A 310 14.09 -10.40 3.39
C ALA A 310 13.77 -11.86 3.76
N THR A 311 13.87 -12.20 5.06
CA THR A 311 13.53 -13.54 5.56
C THR A 311 12.05 -13.87 5.33
N ALA A 312 11.15 -12.93 5.61
CA ALA A 312 9.72 -13.11 5.38
C ALA A 312 9.39 -13.31 3.88
N THR A 313 10.07 -12.58 2.99
CA THR A 313 9.89 -12.75 1.54
C THR A 313 10.38 -14.13 1.09
N TYR A 314 11.50 -14.60 1.62
CA TYR A 314 11.99 -15.95 1.35
C TYR A 314 11.02 -17.01 1.87
N ALA A 315 10.52 -16.86 3.09
CA ALA A 315 9.52 -17.75 3.68
C ALA A 315 8.25 -17.82 2.81
N HIS A 316 7.79 -16.66 2.31
CA HIS A 316 6.65 -16.58 1.42
C HIS A 316 6.90 -17.31 0.08
N LYS A 317 8.09 -17.14 -0.53
CA LYS A 317 8.46 -17.89 -1.73
C LYS A 317 8.43 -19.41 -1.48
N GLN A 318 8.99 -19.88 -0.35
CA GLN A 318 8.96 -21.30 0.02
C GLN A 318 7.53 -21.80 0.26
N PHE A 319 6.67 -20.99 0.84
CA PHE A 319 5.26 -21.30 0.98
C PHE A 319 4.58 -21.46 -0.38
N CYS A 320 4.75 -20.50 -1.30
CA CYS A 320 4.22 -20.58 -2.65
C CYS A 320 4.70 -21.86 -3.38
N ARG A 321 5.97 -22.19 -3.23
CA ARG A 321 6.53 -23.42 -3.80
C ARG A 321 5.84 -24.69 -3.26
N LYS A 322 5.49 -24.74 -1.98
CA LYS A 322 4.74 -25.88 -1.41
C LYS A 322 3.32 -26.00 -1.99
N LEU A 323 2.77 -24.92 -2.55
CA LEU A 323 1.46 -24.92 -3.20
C LEU A 323 1.44 -25.59 -4.58
N THR A 324 2.59 -25.92 -5.19
CA THR A 324 2.70 -26.54 -6.53
C THR A 324 1.85 -27.82 -6.64
N GLN A 325 1.71 -28.60 -5.55
CA GLN A 325 0.88 -29.81 -5.55
C GLN A 325 -0.60 -29.51 -5.82
N ARG A 326 -1.09 -28.34 -5.39
CA ARG A 326 -2.46 -27.90 -5.56
C ARG A 326 -2.64 -26.96 -6.76
N PHE A 327 -1.63 -26.17 -7.05
CA PHE A 327 -1.60 -25.17 -8.11
C PHE A 327 -0.32 -25.35 -8.93
N PRO A 328 -0.35 -26.15 -10.01
CA PRO A 328 0.85 -26.55 -10.76
C PRO A 328 1.64 -25.39 -11.39
N ASP A 329 0.99 -24.24 -11.58
CA ASP A 329 1.65 -23.04 -12.11
C ASP A 329 2.55 -22.31 -11.08
N TYR A 330 2.42 -22.63 -9.79
CA TYR A 330 3.33 -22.11 -8.75
C TYR A 330 4.63 -22.90 -8.72
N ASP A 331 5.74 -22.20 -8.91
CA ASP A 331 7.08 -22.77 -8.90
C ASP A 331 8.13 -21.77 -8.38
N ASP A 332 9.42 -22.02 -8.56
CA ASP A 332 10.49 -21.10 -8.16
C ASP A 332 10.49 -19.78 -8.96
N GLN A 333 9.82 -19.73 -10.11
CA GLN A 333 9.75 -18.58 -11.02
C GLN A 333 8.34 -17.99 -11.15
N THR A 334 7.34 -18.57 -10.52
CA THR A 334 5.96 -18.07 -10.50
C THR A 334 5.45 -18.12 -9.07
N TRP A 335 5.48 -17.00 -8.38
CA TRP A 335 5.05 -16.88 -6.99
C TRP A 335 4.63 -15.46 -6.67
N GLY A 336 3.99 -15.27 -5.54
CA GLY A 336 3.55 -13.99 -5.02
C GLY A 336 2.04 -13.99 -4.75
N ILE A 337 1.71 -13.91 -3.46
CA ILE A 337 0.34 -13.86 -2.96
C ILE A 337 0.23 -12.65 -2.04
N SER A 338 -0.82 -11.85 -2.24
CA SER A 338 -1.15 -10.73 -1.37
C SER A 338 -2.65 -10.47 -1.42
N ALA A 339 -3.12 -9.48 -0.65
CA ALA A 339 -4.48 -8.98 -0.82
C ALA A 339 -4.63 -8.46 -2.27
N SER A 340 -5.68 -8.90 -2.97
CA SER A 340 -5.88 -8.58 -4.39
C SER A 340 -7.33 -8.84 -4.82
N ASP A 341 -7.65 -8.44 -6.01
CA ASP A 341 -8.84 -8.92 -6.68
C ASP A 341 -8.71 -10.41 -7.04
N SER A 342 -9.82 -11.05 -7.26
CA SER A 342 -9.96 -12.40 -7.77
C SER A 342 -11.22 -12.51 -8.65
N SER A 343 -11.41 -13.62 -9.33
CA SER A 343 -12.66 -13.87 -10.07
C SER A 343 -13.94 -13.79 -9.22
N ARG A 344 -13.78 -13.74 -7.87
CA ARG A 344 -14.87 -13.65 -6.90
C ARG A 344 -14.85 -12.33 -6.11
N GLY A 345 -14.20 -11.30 -6.63
CA GLY A 345 -13.98 -10.01 -5.99
C GLY A 345 -12.74 -9.97 -5.10
N TYR A 346 -12.55 -8.87 -4.40
CA TYR A 346 -11.37 -8.61 -3.57
C TYR A 346 -11.23 -9.61 -2.41
N ARG A 347 -10.01 -10.11 -2.20
CA ARG A 347 -9.66 -11.07 -1.15
C ARG A 347 -8.43 -10.63 -0.38
N VAL A 348 -8.45 -10.85 0.92
CA VAL A 348 -7.28 -10.67 1.80
C VAL A 348 -6.70 -12.05 2.09
N TRP A 349 -5.89 -12.53 1.18
CA TRP A 349 -5.18 -13.81 1.32
C TRP A 349 -3.67 -13.61 1.28
N GLY A 350 -2.95 -14.66 1.62
CA GLY A 350 -1.50 -14.67 1.55
C GLY A 350 -0.79 -14.73 2.89
N GLY A 351 -1.51 -14.78 4.01
CA GLY A 351 -0.94 -15.26 5.27
C GLY A 351 -0.61 -16.74 5.17
N LEU A 352 0.48 -17.19 5.81
CA LEU A 352 0.94 -18.58 5.74
C LEU A 352 -0.05 -19.60 6.30
N SER A 353 -1.00 -19.15 7.13
CA SER A 353 -2.07 -20.00 7.69
C SER A 353 -3.31 -20.11 6.79
N ASP A 354 -3.45 -19.25 5.77
CA ASP A 354 -4.68 -19.16 4.94
C ASP A 354 -4.67 -20.08 3.72
N THR A 355 -4.28 -21.33 3.92
CA THR A 355 -4.20 -22.32 2.83
C THR A 355 -5.55 -22.81 2.34
N GLY A 356 -6.62 -22.66 3.12
CA GLY A 356 -7.92 -23.26 2.85
C GLY A 356 -8.76 -22.58 1.77
N GLN A 357 -8.66 -21.25 1.66
CA GLN A 357 -9.50 -20.43 0.77
C GLN A 357 -8.77 -19.96 -0.50
N PHE A 358 -7.46 -20.10 -0.55
CA PHE A 358 -6.64 -19.67 -1.66
C PHE A 358 -6.96 -20.47 -2.93
N ASP A 359 -7.09 -19.78 -4.06
CA ASP A 359 -7.58 -20.31 -5.32
C ASP A 359 -6.53 -20.43 -6.44
N GLY A 360 -5.27 -20.12 -6.15
CA GLY A 360 -4.18 -20.14 -7.12
C GLY A 360 -3.93 -18.82 -7.84
N THR A 361 -4.55 -17.72 -7.38
CA THR A 361 -4.32 -16.37 -7.93
C THR A 361 -2.89 -15.90 -7.69
N VAL A 362 -2.21 -15.42 -8.72
CA VAL A 362 -0.88 -14.82 -8.69
C VAL A 362 -1.02 -13.31 -8.64
N VAL A 363 -0.26 -12.66 -7.74
CA VAL A 363 -0.28 -11.21 -7.53
C VAL A 363 1.11 -10.63 -7.82
N PRO A 364 1.35 -10.07 -9.01
CA PRO A 364 2.67 -9.53 -9.38
C PRO A 364 3.17 -8.43 -8.44
N GLY A 365 2.24 -7.61 -7.90
CA GLY A 365 2.57 -6.56 -6.92
C GLY A 365 3.22 -7.07 -5.64
N ALA A 366 2.85 -8.29 -5.18
CA ALA A 366 3.49 -8.93 -4.03
C ALA A 366 4.98 -9.20 -4.26
N THR A 367 5.32 -9.66 -5.46
CA THR A 367 6.71 -9.92 -5.86
C THR A 367 7.46 -8.61 -6.12
N ALA A 368 6.85 -7.68 -6.87
CA ALA A 368 7.48 -6.39 -7.20
C ALA A 368 7.75 -5.54 -5.95
N GLY A 369 6.82 -5.53 -4.98
CA GLY A 369 7.01 -4.87 -3.69
C GLY A 369 8.15 -5.46 -2.83
N SER A 370 8.63 -6.65 -3.18
CA SER A 370 9.73 -7.34 -2.49
C SER A 370 11.09 -7.26 -3.19
N ILE A 371 11.21 -6.52 -4.30
CA ILE A 371 12.45 -6.47 -5.11
C ILE A 371 13.70 -6.21 -4.25
N PRO A 372 13.76 -5.22 -3.35
CA PRO A 372 14.99 -4.97 -2.58
C PRO A 372 15.36 -6.06 -1.59
N PHE A 373 14.41 -6.92 -1.18
CA PHE A 373 14.62 -7.95 -0.18
C PHE A 373 15.22 -9.23 -0.77
N LEU A 374 14.79 -9.62 -1.98
CA LEU A 374 15.25 -10.81 -2.71
C LEU A 374 15.41 -10.50 -4.21
N PRO A 375 16.35 -9.63 -4.60
CA PRO A 375 16.38 -9.07 -5.96
C PRO A 375 16.43 -10.12 -7.06
N LYS A 376 17.29 -11.11 -6.93
CA LYS A 376 17.46 -12.18 -7.94
C LYS A 376 16.17 -12.97 -8.16
N ASP A 377 15.52 -13.38 -7.06
CA ASP A 377 14.32 -14.21 -7.11
C ASP A 377 13.11 -13.43 -7.61
N THR A 378 12.94 -12.19 -7.13
CA THR A 378 11.82 -11.34 -7.50
C THR A 378 11.89 -10.89 -8.96
N ILE A 379 13.06 -10.44 -9.42
CA ILE A 379 13.25 -10.02 -10.82
C ILE A 379 13.10 -11.21 -11.76
N SER A 380 13.66 -12.38 -11.40
CA SER A 380 13.48 -13.61 -12.18
C SER A 380 12.00 -13.99 -12.29
N CYS A 381 11.25 -13.91 -11.20
CA CYS A 381 9.81 -14.17 -11.20
C CYS A 381 9.08 -13.19 -12.13
N LEU A 382 9.29 -11.88 -11.98
CA LEU A 382 8.62 -10.87 -12.80
C LEU A 382 8.95 -11.01 -14.30
N LYS A 383 10.20 -11.33 -14.64
CA LYS A 383 10.59 -11.67 -16.02
C LYS A 383 9.83 -12.90 -16.54
N ASN A 384 9.76 -13.94 -15.73
CA ASN A 384 9.04 -15.16 -16.09
C ASN A 384 7.54 -14.90 -16.30
N LEU A 385 6.91 -14.11 -15.42
CA LEU A 385 5.50 -13.72 -15.59
C LEU A 385 5.30 -12.97 -16.92
N TYR A 386 6.20 -12.04 -17.24
CA TYR A 386 6.15 -11.33 -18.52
C TYR A 386 6.35 -12.26 -19.72
N LEU A 387 7.33 -13.16 -19.69
CA LEU A 387 7.63 -14.08 -20.79
C LEU A 387 6.53 -15.13 -20.99
N LYS A 388 5.99 -15.65 -19.89
CA LYS A 388 4.99 -16.75 -19.93
C LYS A 388 3.59 -16.25 -20.30
N TYR A 389 3.20 -15.08 -19.78
CA TYR A 389 1.83 -14.58 -19.94
C TYR A 389 1.72 -13.34 -20.85
N GLY A 390 2.83 -12.65 -21.10
CA GLY A 390 2.95 -11.56 -22.07
C GLY A 390 1.92 -10.45 -21.85
N LEU A 391 1.35 -9.98 -22.95
CA LEU A 391 0.36 -8.90 -22.97
C LEU A 391 -0.97 -9.24 -22.28
N GLN A 392 -1.17 -10.47 -21.85
CA GLN A 392 -2.35 -10.82 -21.06
C GLN A 392 -2.26 -10.15 -19.67
N VAL A 393 -1.08 -10.18 -19.04
CA VAL A 393 -0.85 -9.68 -17.69
C VAL A 393 -0.05 -8.39 -17.64
N TRP A 394 0.57 -8.00 -18.76
CA TRP A 394 1.35 -6.76 -18.89
C TRP A 394 0.61 -5.76 -19.75
N LYS A 395 0.15 -4.67 -19.16
CA LYS A 395 -0.77 -3.73 -19.76
C LYS A 395 -0.20 -2.30 -19.78
N ARG A 396 -1.05 -1.31 -20.03
CA ARG A 396 -0.66 0.11 -20.09
C ARG A 396 0.08 0.57 -18.83
N TYR A 397 -0.37 0.15 -17.65
CA TYR A 397 0.17 0.58 -16.36
C TYR A 397 1.12 -0.44 -15.72
N GLY A 398 1.63 -1.40 -16.46
CA GLY A 398 2.46 -2.49 -16.01
C GLY A 398 1.69 -3.78 -15.82
N PHE A 399 2.03 -4.57 -14.82
CA PHE A 399 1.29 -5.79 -14.49
C PHE A 399 -0.13 -5.46 -14.02
N VAL A 400 -1.11 -6.28 -14.44
CA VAL A 400 -2.45 -6.29 -13.84
C VAL A 400 -2.36 -6.57 -12.35
N ASN A 401 -3.38 -6.20 -11.57
CA ASN A 401 -3.38 -6.44 -10.13
C ASN A 401 -3.18 -7.91 -9.80
N ALA A 402 -3.95 -8.80 -10.44
CA ALA A 402 -3.89 -10.23 -10.21
C ALA A 402 -4.30 -11.03 -11.44
N PHE A 403 -3.93 -12.32 -11.48
CA PHE A 403 -4.41 -13.25 -12.47
C PHE A 403 -4.37 -14.68 -11.91
N ASN A 404 -5.18 -15.58 -12.48
CA ASN A 404 -5.23 -16.97 -12.06
C ASN A 404 -4.93 -17.91 -13.23
N PRO A 405 -3.73 -18.48 -13.30
CA PRO A 405 -3.33 -19.36 -14.41
C PRO A 405 -4.21 -20.61 -14.55
N LEU A 406 -4.69 -21.15 -13.43
CA LEU A 406 -5.50 -22.37 -13.41
C LEU A 406 -6.86 -22.17 -14.09
N THR A 407 -7.45 -20.99 -13.93
CA THR A 407 -8.79 -20.69 -14.48
C THR A 407 -8.74 -19.84 -15.75
N GLY A 408 -7.59 -19.26 -16.07
CA GLY A 408 -7.43 -18.29 -17.17
C GLY A 408 -8.01 -16.91 -16.85
N TRP A 409 -8.44 -16.65 -15.60
CA TRP A 409 -8.92 -15.34 -15.19
C TRP A 409 -7.78 -14.32 -15.10
N ILE A 410 -8.02 -13.12 -15.63
CA ILE A 410 -7.10 -11.99 -15.58
C ILE A 410 -7.87 -10.78 -15.10
N ASP A 411 -7.30 -10.07 -14.13
CA ASP A 411 -7.90 -8.86 -13.62
C ASP A 411 -7.90 -7.76 -14.71
N PRO A 412 -9.06 -7.17 -15.01
CA PRO A 412 -9.11 -6.02 -15.92
C PRO A 412 -8.50 -4.75 -15.31
N ASP A 413 -8.23 -4.73 -14.01
CA ASP A 413 -7.79 -3.55 -13.27
C ASP A 413 -6.32 -3.62 -12.82
N VAL A 414 -5.80 -2.45 -12.52
CA VAL A 414 -4.67 -2.22 -11.62
C VAL A 414 -5.18 -1.51 -10.37
N ILE A 415 -4.58 -1.81 -9.21
CA ILE A 415 -4.89 -1.15 -7.94
C ILE A 415 -3.76 -0.18 -7.58
N GLY A 416 -4.12 1.04 -7.19
CA GLY A 416 -3.17 2.14 -7.00
C GLY A 416 -2.11 1.86 -5.94
N ILE A 417 -2.46 1.21 -4.82
CA ILE A 417 -1.48 0.88 -3.77
C ILE A 417 -0.49 -0.21 -4.23
N ASP A 418 -0.94 -1.19 -5.02
CA ASP A 418 -0.08 -2.26 -5.53
C ASP A 418 0.84 -1.77 -6.65
N THR A 419 0.32 -0.90 -7.53
CA THR A 419 1.13 -0.17 -8.51
C THR A 419 2.16 0.73 -7.81
N GLY A 420 1.74 1.39 -6.72
CA GLY A 420 2.58 2.27 -5.92
C GLY A 420 3.74 1.55 -5.25
N ILE A 421 3.47 0.46 -4.55
CA ILE A 421 4.54 -0.30 -3.89
C ILE A 421 5.50 -0.92 -4.90
N SER A 422 5.00 -1.40 -6.05
CA SER A 422 5.82 -1.95 -7.13
C SER A 422 6.78 -0.88 -7.68
N MET A 423 6.29 0.32 -7.97
CA MET A 423 7.09 1.47 -8.42
C MET A 423 8.15 1.86 -7.41
N MET A 424 7.74 2.03 -6.15
CA MET A 424 8.61 2.51 -5.09
C MET A 424 9.77 1.56 -4.83
N MET A 425 9.49 0.26 -4.77
CA MET A 425 10.51 -0.73 -4.45
C MET A 425 11.42 -1.02 -5.64
N ALA A 426 10.92 -0.95 -6.87
CA ALA A 426 11.75 -0.98 -8.07
C ALA A 426 12.69 0.23 -8.13
N GLU A 427 12.19 1.45 -7.90
CA GLU A 427 13.01 2.66 -7.89
C GLU A 427 14.02 2.66 -6.74
N ASN A 428 13.62 2.24 -5.56
CA ASN A 428 14.51 2.13 -4.41
C ASN A 428 15.64 1.11 -4.65
N TYR A 429 15.37 -0.02 -5.30
CA TYR A 429 16.41 -0.98 -5.67
C TYR A 429 17.36 -0.40 -6.72
N ARG A 430 16.85 0.31 -7.73
CA ARG A 430 17.65 0.90 -8.81
C ARG A 430 18.57 2.02 -8.33
N SER A 431 18.07 2.90 -7.49
CA SER A 431 18.75 4.17 -7.19
C SER A 431 18.78 4.56 -5.70
N GLY A 432 17.92 3.97 -4.88
CA GLY A 432 17.67 4.41 -3.51
C GLY A 432 17.00 5.79 -3.42
N PHE A 433 16.42 6.28 -4.51
CA PHE A 433 15.97 7.67 -4.64
C PHE A 433 14.94 8.05 -3.59
N ILE A 434 13.91 7.23 -3.38
CA ILE A 434 12.87 7.57 -2.40
C ILE A 434 13.41 7.48 -0.98
N TRP A 435 14.20 6.48 -0.63
CA TRP A 435 14.85 6.38 0.67
C TRP A 435 15.70 7.61 0.97
N GLN A 436 16.59 7.97 0.04
CA GLN A 436 17.43 9.15 0.19
C GLN A 436 16.63 10.44 0.33
N THR A 437 15.53 10.57 -0.43
CA THR A 437 14.67 11.75 -0.42
C THR A 437 13.86 11.83 0.87
N PHE A 438 13.14 10.76 1.22
CA PHE A 438 12.28 10.74 2.41
C PHE A 438 13.09 10.94 3.70
N MET A 439 14.24 10.29 3.82
CA MET A 439 15.10 10.39 4.99
C MET A 439 15.79 11.76 5.17
N ARG A 440 15.66 12.70 4.21
CA ARG A 440 16.04 14.12 4.43
C ARG A 440 15.08 14.85 5.38
N ASN A 441 13.89 14.33 5.60
CA ASN A 441 12.98 14.91 6.58
C ASN A 441 13.55 14.72 7.99
N PRO A 442 13.75 15.81 8.77
CA PRO A 442 14.33 15.71 10.11
C PRO A 442 13.48 14.86 11.05
N GLU A 443 12.17 14.85 10.84
CA GLU A 443 11.24 14.03 11.63
C GLU A 443 11.44 12.53 11.38
N ALA A 444 11.77 12.10 10.15
CA ALA A 444 12.05 10.71 9.86
C ALA A 444 13.29 10.20 10.61
N GLN A 445 14.36 10.99 10.62
CA GLN A 445 15.58 10.66 11.37
C GLN A 445 15.31 10.68 12.88
N ARG A 446 14.65 11.73 13.35
CA ARG A 446 14.29 11.86 14.77
C ARG A 446 13.40 10.71 15.24
N ALA A 447 12.45 10.26 14.43
CA ALA A 447 11.59 9.13 14.74
C ALA A 447 12.41 7.88 15.05
N MET A 448 13.31 7.51 14.14
CA MET A 448 14.17 6.34 14.31
C MET A 448 15.04 6.45 15.57
N GLN A 449 15.59 7.63 15.86
CA GLN A 449 16.37 7.86 17.08
C GLN A 449 15.52 7.69 18.34
N LEU A 450 14.31 8.26 18.37
CA LEU A 450 13.42 8.23 19.53
C LEU A 450 12.96 6.82 19.90
N VAL A 451 12.81 5.92 18.91
CA VAL A 451 12.43 4.52 19.14
C VAL A 451 13.64 3.58 19.21
N GLY A 452 14.87 4.13 19.22
CA GLY A 452 16.09 3.40 19.53
C GLY A 452 16.76 2.68 18.36
N PHE A 453 16.52 3.10 17.11
CA PHE A 453 17.27 2.55 15.98
C PHE A 453 18.77 2.94 16.05
N GLN A 454 19.61 1.96 15.80
CA GLN A 454 21.06 2.08 15.78
C GLN A 454 21.59 1.40 14.50
N PRO A 455 22.82 1.70 14.05
CA PRO A 455 23.45 0.90 13.00
C PRO A 455 23.51 -0.58 13.38
N SER A 456 23.13 -1.44 12.45
CA SER A 456 23.35 -2.89 12.63
C SER A 456 24.86 -3.13 12.64
N VAL A 457 25.36 -3.81 13.68
CA VAL A 457 26.76 -4.28 13.66
C VAL A 457 26.83 -5.30 12.53
N GLN A 458 27.55 -4.98 11.46
CA GLN A 458 27.88 -5.98 10.45
C GLN A 458 28.58 -7.14 11.16
N ALA A 459 27.99 -8.33 11.08
CA ALA A 459 28.71 -9.53 11.44
C ALA A 459 29.97 -9.54 10.56
N VAL A 460 31.13 -9.36 11.18
CA VAL A 460 32.42 -9.51 10.48
C VAL A 460 32.39 -10.92 9.92
N ALA A 461 32.29 -11.03 8.60
CA ALA A 461 32.41 -12.29 7.93
C ALA A 461 33.78 -12.83 8.32
N ILE A 462 33.80 -13.84 9.17
CA ILE A 462 34.98 -14.61 9.44
C ILE A 462 35.23 -15.37 8.14
N SER A 463 36.28 -14.94 7.42
CA SER A 463 36.78 -15.47 6.16
C SER A 463 37.16 -16.95 6.28
#